data_383b3773550492e753f19874b8044b58
#
_entry.id   383b3773550492e753f19874b8044b58
#
_cell.length_a   1.000
_cell.length_b   1.000
_cell.length_c   1.000
_cell.angle_alpha   90.00
_cell.angle_beta   90.00
_cell.angle_gamma   90.00
#
_symmetry.space_group_name_H-M   'P 1'
#
loop_
_entity.id
_entity.type
_entity.pdbx_description
1 polymer ?
#
loop_
_entity_poly.entity_id
_entity_poly.type
_entity_poly.pdbx_seq_one_letter_code
_entity_poly.pdbx_strand_id
1 'polypeptide(L)'
;MSPEARARAQEKAHKDMAEMALDEVREARAMTQEHLAKLLGIRQSAVSKMERRADMYVSTLQSMIKAMGGTLQIFAVFPEGKVEIDQFRKLRRTGERE
;
A
#
# COMPACT_ATOMS: atom_id res chain seq x y z
N MET A 1 0.24 28.21 14.13
CA MET A 1 -0.98 27.41 14.08
C MET A 1 -1.38 27.04 15.48
N SER A 2 -2.66 27.17 15.81
CA SER A 2 -3.15 26.83 17.14
C SER A 2 -3.15 25.31 17.33
N PRO A 3 -3.05 24.83 18.59
CA PRO A 3 -3.11 23.40 18.85
C PRO A 3 -4.39 22.74 18.31
N GLU A 4 -5.50 23.47 18.40
CA GLU A 4 -6.78 22.95 17.91
C GLU A 4 -6.82 22.81 16.41
N ALA A 5 -6.27 23.78 15.69
CA ALA A 5 -6.21 23.71 14.24
C ALA A 5 -5.27 22.59 13.79
N ARG A 6 -4.18 22.40 14.53
CA ARG A 6 -3.26 21.32 14.23
C ARG A 6 -3.91 19.95 14.45
N ALA A 7 -4.67 19.81 15.53
CA ALA A 7 -5.36 18.57 15.82
C ALA A 7 -6.38 18.24 14.74
N ARG A 8 -7.12 19.23 14.27
CA ARG A 8 -8.09 18.99 13.20
C ARG A 8 -7.43 18.64 11.90
N ALA A 9 -6.29 19.26 11.61
CA ALA A 9 -5.54 18.94 10.39
C ALA A 9 -5.01 17.51 10.46
N GLN A 10 -4.56 17.08 11.64
CA GLN A 10 -4.10 15.72 11.82
C GLN A 10 -5.23 14.71 11.68
N GLU A 11 -6.40 15.02 12.21
CA GLU A 11 -7.56 14.14 12.06
C GLU A 11 -7.94 13.97 10.60
N LYS A 12 -7.91 15.05 9.84
CA LYS A 12 -8.22 14.99 8.43
C LYS A 12 -7.19 14.17 7.68
N ALA A 13 -5.91 14.34 8.03
CA ALA A 13 -4.84 13.54 7.44
C ALA A 13 -4.99 12.07 7.81
N HIS A 14 -5.48 11.80 9.03
CA HIS A 14 -5.72 10.41 9.46
C HIS A 14 -6.79 9.73 8.63
N LYS A 15 -7.82 10.45 8.22
CA LYS A 15 -8.84 9.87 7.35
C LYS A 15 -8.25 9.46 6.00
N ASP A 16 -7.32 10.27 5.50
CA ASP A 16 -6.65 9.97 4.23
C ASP A 16 -5.55 8.93 4.40
N MET A 17 -5.01 8.81 5.63
CA MET A 17 -3.89 7.93 5.93
C MET A 17 -4.28 6.89 6.98
N ALA A 18 -5.44 6.27 6.78
CA ALA A 18 -5.94 5.26 7.70
C ALA A 18 -4.96 4.09 7.80
N GLU A 19 -4.92 3.48 8.97
CA GLU A 19 -4.13 2.28 9.18
C GLU A 19 -5.00 1.07 8.89
N MET A 20 -4.57 0.26 7.95
CA MET A 20 -5.31 -0.93 7.55
C MET A 20 -4.36 -2.07 7.26
N ALA A 21 -4.77 -3.28 7.61
CA ALA A 21 -4.09 -4.46 7.13
C ALA A 21 -4.42 -4.64 5.65
N LEU A 22 -3.57 -5.38 4.95
CA LEU A 22 -3.72 -5.53 3.50
C LEU A 22 -5.05 -6.12 3.09
N ASP A 23 -5.56 -7.09 3.83
CA ASP A 23 -6.87 -7.69 3.55
C ASP A 23 -7.99 -6.67 3.73
N GLU A 24 -7.85 -5.77 4.69
CA GLU A 24 -8.83 -4.71 4.89
C GLU A 24 -8.81 -3.71 3.74
N VAL A 25 -7.63 -3.41 3.20
CA VAL A 25 -7.51 -2.53 2.03
C VAL A 25 -8.25 -3.16 0.85
N ARG A 26 -8.01 -4.46 0.61
CA ARG A 26 -8.68 -5.18 -0.47
C ARG A 26 -10.20 -5.13 -0.30
N GLU A 27 -10.68 -5.39 0.91
CA GLU A 27 -12.12 -5.35 1.20
C GLU A 27 -12.70 -3.95 1.02
N ALA A 28 -11.95 -2.93 1.42
CA ALA A 28 -12.38 -1.55 1.23
C ALA A 28 -12.50 -1.18 -0.25
N ARG A 29 -11.75 -1.86 -1.11
CA ARG A 29 -11.84 -1.69 -2.55
C ARG A 29 -12.91 -2.59 -3.17
N ALA A 30 -13.72 -3.25 -2.35
CA ALA A 30 -14.78 -4.16 -2.79
C ALA A 30 -14.26 -5.28 -3.67
N MET A 31 -13.08 -5.82 -3.35
CA MET A 31 -12.46 -6.90 -4.12
C MET A 31 -12.37 -8.16 -3.28
N THR A 32 -12.70 -9.28 -3.88
CA THR A 32 -12.50 -10.58 -3.25
C THR A 32 -11.07 -11.04 -3.49
N GLN A 33 -10.60 -11.98 -2.68
CA GLN A 33 -9.30 -12.61 -2.91
C GLN A 33 -9.26 -13.28 -4.29
N GLU A 34 -10.38 -13.87 -4.68
CA GLU A 34 -10.50 -14.52 -5.98
C GLU A 34 -10.33 -13.54 -7.13
N HIS A 35 -10.97 -12.39 -7.02
CA HIS A 35 -10.87 -11.34 -8.04
C HIS A 35 -9.43 -10.83 -8.14
N LEU A 36 -8.82 -10.55 -6.99
CA LEU A 36 -7.44 -10.07 -6.98
C LEU A 36 -6.49 -11.12 -7.55
N ALA A 37 -6.72 -12.37 -7.23
CA ALA A 37 -5.90 -13.46 -7.77
C ALA A 37 -5.95 -13.51 -9.29
N LYS A 38 -7.13 -13.31 -9.86
CA LYS A 38 -7.28 -13.28 -11.32
C LYS A 38 -6.50 -12.13 -11.94
N LEU A 39 -6.56 -10.96 -11.32
CA LEU A 39 -5.83 -9.80 -11.83
C LEU A 39 -4.32 -10.01 -11.76
N LEU A 40 -3.86 -10.70 -10.74
CA LEU A 40 -2.43 -10.96 -10.56
C LEU A 40 -1.96 -12.20 -11.32
N GLY A 41 -2.87 -13.02 -11.83
CA GLY A 41 -2.52 -14.24 -12.53
C GLY A 41 -1.97 -15.32 -11.60
N ILE A 42 -2.47 -15.38 -10.38
CA ILE A 42 -2.03 -16.35 -9.37
C ILE A 42 -3.24 -17.02 -8.73
N ARG A 43 -2.98 -17.97 -7.87
CA ARG A 43 -4.05 -18.69 -7.18
C ARG A 43 -4.58 -17.88 -6.00
N GLN A 44 -5.84 -18.08 -5.66
CA GLN A 44 -6.43 -17.42 -4.50
C GLN A 44 -5.67 -17.75 -3.22
N SER A 45 -5.20 -18.98 -3.07
CA SER A 45 -4.43 -19.38 -1.90
C SER A 45 -3.14 -18.57 -1.76
N ALA A 46 -2.54 -18.17 -2.88
CA ALA A 46 -1.35 -17.33 -2.86
C ALA A 46 -1.69 -15.93 -2.36
N VAL A 47 -2.81 -15.37 -2.78
CA VAL A 47 -3.27 -14.07 -2.28
C VAL A 47 -3.50 -14.15 -0.76
N SER A 48 -4.17 -15.20 -0.32
CA SER A 48 -4.44 -15.39 1.10
C SER A 48 -3.15 -15.44 1.92
N LYS A 49 -2.14 -16.16 1.42
CA LYS A 49 -0.84 -16.23 2.09
C LYS A 49 -0.15 -14.87 2.13
N MET A 50 -0.17 -14.15 1.02
CA MET A 50 0.46 -12.83 0.93
C MET A 50 -0.17 -11.85 1.92
N GLU A 51 -1.48 -11.88 2.06
CA GLU A 51 -2.18 -10.97 2.96
C GLU A 51 -1.84 -11.22 4.43
N ARG A 52 -1.39 -12.42 4.75
CA ARG A 52 -1.06 -12.77 6.14
C ARG A 52 0.42 -12.64 6.45
N ARG A 53 1.25 -12.41 5.46
CA ARG A 53 2.71 -12.32 5.67
C ARG A 53 3.13 -10.89 5.96
N ALA A 54 3.99 -10.75 6.97
CA ALA A 54 4.55 -9.45 7.33
C ALA A 54 5.85 -9.16 6.59
N ASP A 55 6.40 -10.14 5.90
CA ASP A 55 7.72 -10.04 5.29
C ASP A 55 7.71 -10.23 3.77
N MET A 56 6.66 -9.78 3.11
CA MET A 56 6.59 -9.90 1.66
C MET A 56 7.54 -8.92 0.97
N TYR A 57 7.95 -9.26 -0.24
CA TYR A 57 8.77 -8.37 -1.05
C TYR A 57 7.99 -7.11 -1.43
N VAL A 58 8.72 -5.99 -1.53
CA VAL A 58 8.13 -4.72 -1.94
C VAL A 58 7.52 -4.83 -3.33
N SER A 59 8.19 -5.54 -4.25
CA SER A 59 7.67 -5.71 -5.60
C SER A 59 6.33 -6.45 -5.60
N THR A 60 6.17 -7.43 -4.71
CA THR A 60 4.90 -8.14 -4.57
C THR A 60 3.82 -7.20 -4.07
N LEU A 61 4.14 -6.42 -3.04
CA LEU A 61 3.18 -5.46 -2.49
C LEU A 61 2.78 -4.42 -3.53
N GLN A 62 3.75 -3.94 -4.31
CA GLN A 62 3.46 -3.00 -5.40
C GLN A 62 2.48 -3.58 -6.41
N SER A 63 2.67 -4.85 -6.77
CA SER A 63 1.78 -5.52 -7.71
C SER A 63 0.37 -5.63 -7.16
N MET A 64 0.23 -5.96 -5.89
CA MET A 64 -1.08 -6.08 -5.25
C MET A 64 -1.80 -4.73 -5.21
N ILE A 65 -1.10 -3.69 -4.80
CA ILE A 65 -1.70 -2.35 -4.71
C ILE A 65 -2.09 -1.84 -6.09
N LYS A 66 -1.23 -2.09 -7.08
CA LYS A 66 -1.52 -1.67 -8.45
C LYS A 66 -2.76 -2.40 -8.99
N ALA A 67 -2.89 -3.68 -8.70
CA ALA A 67 -4.06 -4.46 -9.11
C ALA A 67 -5.34 -3.93 -8.47
N MET A 68 -5.23 -3.33 -7.29
CA MET A 68 -6.36 -2.72 -6.60
C MET A 68 -6.63 -1.28 -7.05
N GLY A 69 -5.86 -0.79 -8.01
CA GLY A 69 -6.04 0.55 -8.56
C GLY A 69 -5.27 1.65 -7.84
N GLY A 70 -4.32 1.30 -7.02
CA GLY A 70 -3.54 2.26 -6.26
C GLY A 70 -2.07 2.30 -6.64
N THR A 71 -1.32 3.09 -5.92
CA THR A 71 0.12 3.22 -6.07
C THR A 71 0.76 3.10 -4.69
N LEU A 72 1.81 2.31 -4.59
CA LEU A 72 2.52 2.14 -3.33
C LEU A 72 3.52 3.25 -3.14
N GLN A 73 3.47 3.90 -1.98
CA GLN A 73 4.45 4.88 -1.56
C GLN A 73 5.02 4.44 -0.22
N ILE A 74 6.34 4.54 -0.07
CA ILE A 74 7.02 4.10 1.15
C ILE A 74 7.72 5.29 1.78
N PHE A 75 7.48 5.50 3.06
CA PHE A 75 8.07 6.60 3.80
C PHE A 75 8.85 6.08 4.99
N ALA A 76 9.99 6.70 5.24
CA ALA A 76 10.70 6.55 6.51
C ALA A 76 10.31 7.74 7.37
N VAL A 77 9.95 7.49 8.62
CA VAL A 77 9.51 8.55 9.54
C VAL A 77 10.56 8.73 10.62
N PHE A 78 11.11 9.92 10.69
CA PHE A 78 12.13 10.30 11.68
C PHE A 78 11.59 11.42 12.56
N PRO A 79 12.24 11.68 13.69
CA PRO A 79 11.80 12.82 14.53
C PRO A 79 11.79 14.15 13.77
N GLU A 80 12.65 14.29 12.76
CA GLU A 80 12.77 15.51 11.96
C GLU A 80 11.74 15.60 10.83
N GLY A 81 11.11 14.49 10.47
CA GLY A 81 10.13 14.51 9.40
C GLY A 81 10.09 13.19 8.62
N LYS A 82 9.30 13.18 7.57
CA LYS A 82 9.14 12.01 6.71
C LYS A 82 9.94 12.17 5.42
N VAL A 83 10.47 11.06 4.95
CA VAL A 83 11.20 11.01 3.69
C VAL A 83 10.61 9.88 2.85
N GLU A 84 10.22 10.19 1.62
CA GLU A 84 9.75 9.14 0.72
C GLU A 84 10.94 8.39 0.13
N ILE A 85 10.87 7.07 0.18
CA ILE A 85 11.91 6.22 -0.41
C ILE A 85 11.48 5.91 -1.84
N ASP A 86 12.14 6.51 -2.81
CA ASP A 86 11.71 6.45 -4.20
C ASP A 86 12.40 5.37 -5.03
N GLN A 87 13.39 4.68 -4.47
CA GLN A 87 14.11 3.66 -5.24
C GLN A 87 13.21 2.52 -5.72
N PHE A 88 12.13 2.24 -4.98
CA PHE A 88 11.21 1.19 -5.36
C PHE A 88 10.32 1.58 -6.53
N ARG A 89 10.12 2.86 -6.74
CA ARG A 89 9.42 3.34 -7.94
C ARG A 89 10.30 3.14 -9.17
N LYS A 90 11.60 3.36 -9.01
CA LYS A 90 12.57 3.15 -10.10
C LYS A 90 12.65 1.68 -10.47
N LEU A 91 12.54 0.80 -9.49
CA LEU A 91 12.55 -0.64 -9.73
C LEU A 91 11.41 -1.02 -10.68
N ARG A 92 10.22 -0.52 -10.43
CA ARG A 92 9.07 -0.80 -11.28
C ARG A 92 9.31 -0.28 -12.70
N ARG A 93 9.84 0.93 -12.80
CA ARG A 93 10.11 1.54 -14.10
C ARG A 93 11.17 0.76 -14.87
N THR A 94 12.19 0.31 -14.17
CA THR A 94 13.24 -0.50 -14.80
C THR A 94 12.65 -1.78 -15.36
N GLY A 95 11.78 -2.43 -14.61
CA GLY A 95 11.11 -3.62 -15.08
C GLY A 95 10.28 -3.38 -16.33
N GLU A 96 9.64 -2.24 -16.41
CA GLU A 96 8.83 -1.91 -17.57
C GLU A 96 9.66 -1.73 -18.84
N ARG A 97 10.87 -1.22 -18.71
CA ARG A 97 11.72 -1.01 -19.87
C ARG A 97 12.36 -2.29 -20.36
N GLU A 98 12.53 -3.24 -19.52
CA GLU A 98 13.11 -4.53 -19.89
C GLU A 98 12.08 -5.49 -20.42
#